data_a98335cc7ded5e465078d0c32670aa76
#
_entry.id   a98335cc7ded5e465078d0c32670aa76
#
_cell.length_a   1.000
_cell.length_b   1.000
_cell.length_c   1.000
_cell.angle_alpha   90.00
_cell.angle_beta   90.00
_cell.angle_gamma   90.00
#
_symmetry.space_group_name_H-M   'P 1'
#
loop_
_entity.id
_entity.type
_entity.pdbx_description
1 polymer ?
#
loop_
_entity_poly.entity_id
_entity_poly.type
_entity_poly.pdbx_seq_one_letter_code
_entity_poly.pdbx_strand_id
1 'polypeptide(L)'
;MAINGARAKGFDKQLVTPAALTGPFLTLDELLDLPPPEFLIDGVLVDQGVGFLAGASQSLKSFLATYFAASIANGVPIGDRATKQSGVLYTALEGFSGIGWRYLAAMQHHNLHTPILFNRQIDLTRPESVDDICRNVEQIDNLKLIIIDTFSKSKSGADENSASDMEPVVEQSYRLADKIGGMVLLVHHLGKDEKKGMRGSSSLHAGVDNVLLLKRPGMGMDLSLLVKKVKDGEDGFYVHFNAKPIEAAHPATGELRDTLVVEAVEQQLPGPRRLRLILEQEPGLTRAEIRKMSLDMSLGVNSDNVSDASLMQAVTRGFAEEKIIKDQQGRYFLADGGDE
;
A
#
# COMPACT_ATOMS: atom_id res chain seq x y z
N MET A 1 25.74 -19.67 -8.22
CA MET A 1 26.97 -19.71 -9.07
C MET A 1 27.59 -18.32 -9.02
N ALA A 2 28.80 -18.20 -8.49
CA ALA A 2 29.47 -16.92 -8.38
C ALA A 2 29.67 -16.32 -9.78
N ILE A 3 29.31 -15.04 -9.94
CA ILE A 3 29.64 -14.26 -11.14
C ILE A 3 31.17 -14.11 -11.19
N ASN A 4 31.83 -15.14 -11.67
CA ASN A 4 33.25 -15.11 -12.01
C ASN A 4 33.36 -14.63 -13.45
N GLY A 5 33.69 -13.35 -13.63
CA GLY A 5 34.23 -12.98 -14.92
C GLY A 5 34.02 -11.59 -15.45
N ALA A 6 33.35 -10.68 -14.75
CA ALA A 6 33.37 -9.28 -15.14
C ALA A 6 34.13 -8.42 -14.11
N ARG A 7 35.44 -8.67 -13.95
CA ARG A 7 36.32 -7.61 -13.46
C ARG A 7 36.33 -6.53 -14.54
N ALA A 8 35.48 -5.51 -14.33
CA ALA A 8 35.55 -4.27 -15.11
C ALA A 8 36.97 -3.74 -14.98
N LYS A 9 37.76 -3.89 -16.04
CA LYS A 9 39.03 -3.20 -16.20
C LYS A 9 38.73 -1.71 -16.21
N GLY A 10 39.07 -1.02 -15.13
CA GLY A 10 39.12 0.43 -15.20
C GLY A 10 38.43 1.24 -14.09
N PHE A 11 37.97 0.66 -13.01
CA PHE A 11 37.69 1.47 -11.82
C PHE A 11 39.00 1.61 -11.03
N ASP A 12 39.62 2.78 -11.21
CA ASP A 12 40.78 3.16 -10.43
C ASP A 12 40.33 3.37 -8.96
N LYS A 13 40.78 2.48 -8.07
CA LYS A 13 40.44 2.49 -6.64
C LYS A 13 40.89 3.77 -5.91
N GLN A 14 41.47 4.75 -6.61
CA GLN A 14 42.02 5.97 -6.00
C GLN A 14 41.08 7.18 -6.00
N LEU A 15 39.84 7.08 -6.52
CA LEU A 15 38.99 8.25 -6.67
C LEU A 15 38.27 8.70 -5.38
N VAL A 16 38.15 7.85 -4.37
CA VAL A 16 37.58 8.27 -3.06
C VAL A 16 38.27 7.52 -1.92
N THR A 17 38.95 8.24 -1.02
CA THR A 17 39.45 7.69 0.23
C THR A 17 38.37 7.91 1.29
N PRO A 18 37.63 6.87 1.75
CA PRO A 18 36.52 7.02 2.71
C PRO A 18 36.89 7.77 3.99
N ALA A 19 38.13 7.68 4.41
CA ALA A 19 38.64 8.32 5.65
C ALA A 19 38.65 9.85 5.62
N ALA A 20 38.39 10.50 4.46
CA ALA A 20 38.39 11.95 4.34
C ALA A 20 36.96 12.54 4.26
N LEU A 21 35.91 11.69 4.19
CA LEU A 21 34.52 12.15 4.06
C LEU A 21 33.89 12.30 5.44
N THR A 22 33.45 13.52 5.76
CA THR A 22 32.63 13.79 6.95
C THR A 22 31.22 14.17 6.48
N GLY A 23 30.20 13.36 6.84
CA GLY A 23 28.80 13.61 6.47
C GLY A 23 28.06 12.34 6.07
N PRO A 24 26.88 12.46 5.47
CA PRO A 24 26.02 11.33 5.12
C PRO A 24 26.44 10.67 3.80
N PHE A 25 27.73 10.42 3.62
CA PHE A 25 28.26 9.75 2.44
C PHE A 25 28.44 8.26 2.73
N LEU A 26 27.93 7.42 1.84
CA LEU A 26 28.09 5.97 1.90
C LEU A 26 28.95 5.48 0.72
N THR A 27 29.75 4.48 0.97
CA THR A 27 30.39 3.69 -0.08
C THR A 27 29.35 2.79 -0.76
N LEU A 28 29.70 2.20 -1.91
CA LEU A 28 28.81 1.25 -2.57
C LEU A 28 28.53 0.03 -1.68
N ASP A 29 29.56 -0.48 -0.99
CA ASP A 29 29.42 -1.63 -0.11
C ASP A 29 28.44 -1.32 1.05
N GLU A 30 28.58 -0.15 1.70
CA GLU A 30 27.66 0.32 2.75
C GLU A 30 26.23 0.54 2.21
N LEU A 31 26.11 1.01 0.96
CA LEU A 31 24.79 1.18 0.32
C LEU A 31 24.10 -0.17 0.03
N LEU A 32 24.89 -1.18 -0.37
CA LEU A 32 24.39 -2.53 -0.65
C LEU A 32 24.02 -3.30 0.64
N ASP A 33 24.61 -2.92 1.77
CA ASP A 33 24.31 -3.48 3.08
C ASP A 33 23.06 -2.85 3.75
N LEU A 34 22.44 -1.83 3.11
CA LEU A 34 21.19 -1.26 3.63
C LEU A 34 20.07 -2.32 3.56
N PRO A 35 19.18 -2.33 4.57
CA PRO A 35 18.04 -3.24 4.56
C PRO A 35 17.15 -2.96 3.34
N PRO A 36 16.48 -3.99 2.82
CA PRO A 36 15.52 -3.80 1.73
C PRO A 36 14.38 -2.86 2.16
N PRO A 37 13.69 -2.21 1.20
CA PRO A 37 12.54 -1.37 1.50
C PRO A 37 11.50 -2.11 2.35
N GLU A 38 11.04 -1.46 3.41
CA GLU A 38 10.00 -2.00 4.28
C GLU A 38 8.63 -1.42 3.91
N PHE A 39 7.58 -2.12 4.33
CA PHE A 39 6.19 -1.74 4.05
C PHE A 39 5.37 -1.63 5.33
N LEU A 40 4.48 -0.64 5.41
CA LEU A 40 3.39 -0.61 6.40
C LEU A 40 2.29 -1.60 6.03
N ILE A 41 2.03 -1.76 4.71
CA ILE A 41 1.14 -2.78 4.14
C ILE A 41 1.91 -3.43 3.00
N ASP A 42 2.23 -4.70 3.14
CA ASP A 42 3.10 -5.44 2.23
C ASP A 42 2.74 -5.24 0.75
N GLY A 43 3.71 -4.72 -0.02
CA GLY A 43 3.58 -4.41 -1.44
C GLY A 43 2.58 -3.29 -1.79
N VAL A 44 1.92 -2.64 -0.81
CA VAL A 44 0.90 -1.61 -1.05
C VAL A 44 1.32 -0.24 -0.55
N LEU A 45 1.81 -0.15 0.67
CA LEU A 45 2.18 1.12 1.30
C LEU A 45 3.56 1.00 1.92
N VAL A 46 4.53 1.71 1.35
CA VAL A 46 5.91 1.76 1.90
C VAL A 46 5.90 2.37 3.30
N ASP A 47 6.88 2.03 4.11
CA ASP A 47 6.93 2.46 5.51
C ASP A 47 7.45 3.89 5.70
N GLN A 48 8.05 4.51 4.66
CA GLN A 48 8.57 5.87 4.72
C GLN A 48 8.30 6.64 3.42
N GLY A 49 8.01 7.93 3.54
CA GLY A 49 7.82 8.86 2.43
C GLY A 49 6.44 9.49 2.39
N VAL A 50 6.02 9.93 1.21
CA VAL A 50 4.73 10.58 0.97
C VAL A 50 3.93 9.79 -0.06
N GLY A 51 2.63 9.60 0.19
CA GLY A 51 1.75 8.89 -0.72
C GLY A 51 0.37 9.52 -0.85
N PHE A 52 -0.31 9.19 -1.94
CA PHE A 52 -1.70 9.57 -2.17
C PHE A 52 -2.64 8.37 -2.15
N LEU A 53 -3.75 8.48 -1.42
CA LEU A 53 -4.95 7.67 -1.59
C LEU A 53 -5.98 8.51 -2.34
N ALA A 54 -6.07 8.34 -3.65
CA ALA A 54 -6.93 9.14 -4.50
C ALA A 54 -8.13 8.35 -5.03
N GLY A 55 -9.23 9.05 -5.32
CA GLY A 55 -10.43 8.45 -5.89
C GLY A 55 -11.54 9.49 -6.06
N ALA A 56 -12.58 9.15 -6.81
CA ALA A 56 -13.75 10.01 -7.01
C ALA A 56 -14.40 10.42 -5.68
N SER A 57 -15.19 11.48 -5.71
CA SER A 57 -16.06 11.80 -4.57
C SER A 57 -16.97 10.60 -4.27
N GLN A 58 -17.21 10.30 -2.98
CA GLN A 58 -18.03 9.16 -2.52
C GLN A 58 -17.47 7.77 -2.86
N SER A 59 -16.20 7.65 -3.23
CA SER A 59 -15.56 6.35 -3.45
C SER A 59 -15.14 5.62 -2.18
N LEU A 60 -15.56 6.08 -1.00
CA LEU A 60 -15.28 5.48 0.31
C LEU A 60 -13.79 5.52 0.74
N LYS A 61 -13.00 6.49 0.23
CA LYS A 61 -11.58 6.66 0.62
C LYS A 61 -11.35 6.75 2.13
N SER A 62 -12.13 7.56 2.83
CA SER A 62 -11.99 7.72 4.28
C SER A 62 -12.30 6.42 5.04
N PHE A 63 -13.22 5.57 4.53
CA PHE A 63 -13.48 4.25 5.12
C PHE A 63 -12.30 3.30 4.89
N LEU A 64 -11.71 3.31 3.70
CA LEU A 64 -10.51 2.52 3.43
C LEU A 64 -9.32 3.04 4.26
N ALA A 65 -9.15 4.35 4.35
CA ALA A 65 -8.09 4.96 5.17
C ALA A 65 -8.24 4.62 6.66
N THR A 66 -9.46 4.58 7.21
CA THR A 66 -9.70 4.14 8.60
C THR A 66 -9.43 2.64 8.78
N TYR A 67 -9.72 1.80 7.79
CA TYR A 67 -9.39 0.38 7.82
C TYR A 67 -7.86 0.18 7.80
N PHE A 68 -7.13 0.89 6.95
CA PHE A 68 -5.66 0.87 6.93
C PHE A 68 -5.10 1.31 8.30
N ALA A 69 -5.59 2.44 8.82
CA ALA A 69 -5.18 2.95 10.12
C ALA A 69 -5.38 1.93 11.24
N ALA A 70 -6.56 1.28 11.28
CA ALA A 70 -6.90 0.30 12.30
C ALA A 70 -6.03 -0.98 12.17
N SER A 71 -5.85 -1.48 10.95
CA SER A 71 -5.04 -2.67 10.69
C SER A 71 -3.57 -2.45 11.04
N ILE A 72 -2.99 -1.32 10.62
CA ILE A 72 -1.59 -0.97 10.94
C ILE A 72 -1.39 -0.76 12.44
N ALA A 73 -2.31 -0.05 13.13
CA ALA A 73 -2.19 0.15 14.57
C ALA A 73 -2.22 -1.16 15.37
N ASN A 74 -2.86 -2.20 14.85
CA ASN A 74 -2.98 -3.50 15.50
C ASN A 74 -2.05 -4.59 14.91
N GLY A 75 -1.33 -4.31 13.82
CA GLY A 75 -0.49 -5.31 13.14
C GLY A 75 -1.29 -6.45 12.52
N VAL A 76 -2.55 -6.21 12.15
CA VAL A 76 -3.44 -7.22 11.59
C VAL A 76 -3.42 -7.16 10.07
N PRO A 77 -3.23 -8.29 9.38
CA PRO A 77 -3.15 -8.32 7.91
C PRO A 77 -4.41 -7.76 7.24
N ILE A 78 -4.22 -7.17 6.07
CA ILE A 78 -5.28 -6.71 5.16
C ILE A 78 -5.41 -7.73 4.02
N GLY A 79 -6.34 -8.65 4.16
CA GLY A 79 -6.39 -9.84 3.30
C GLY A 79 -5.14 -10.71 3.48
N ASP A 80 -4.45 -11.00 2.40
CA ASP A 80 -3.19 -11.77 2.38
C ASP A 80 -1.92 -10.93 2.63
N ARG A 81 -2.08 -9.62 2.87
CA ARG A 81 -0.96 -8.68 3.00
C ARG A 81 -0.66 -8.37 4.45
N ALA A 82 0.55 -8.71 4.87
CA ALA A 82 1.02 -8.39 6.21
C ALA A 82 1.03 -6.88 6.46
N THR A 83 0.80 -6.48 7.71
CA THR A 83 0.97 -5.09 8.14
C THR A 83 2.05 -4.99 9.21
N LYS A 84 2.81 -3.92 9.18
CA LYS A 84 3.79 -3.57 10.21
C LYS A 84 3.09 -2.78 11.31
N GLN A 85 3.00 -3.36 12.51
CA GLN A 85 2.37 -2.67 13.64
C GLN A 85 3.09 -1.36 13.98
N SER A 86 2.34 -0.26 14.02
CA SER A 86 2.89 1.08 14.23
C SER A 86 1.85 2.03 14.81
N GLY A 87 2.31 3.10 15.47
CA GLY A 87 1.45 4.22 15.85
C GLY A 87 0.89 4.94 14.61
N VAL A 88 -0.33 5.43 14.73
CA VAL A 88 -1.04 6.15 13.65
C VAL A 88 -1.64 7.44 14.18
N LEU A 89 -1.44 8.53 13.42
CA LEU A 89 -2.11 9.81 13.60
C LEU A 89 -3.06 10.07 12.42
N TYR A 90 -4.35 10.20 12.68
CA TYR A 90 -5.34 10.52 11.66
C TYR A 90 -5.77 11.99 11.75
N THR A 91 -5.38 12.81 10.78
CA THR A 91 -5.79 14.22 10.69
C THR A 91 -7.02 14.34 9.81
N ALA A 92 -8.20 14.49 10.44
CA ALA A 92 -9.48 14.61 9.74
C ALA A 92 -9.87 16.09 9.61
N LEU A 93 -9.71 16.66 8.44
CA LEU A 93 -10.01 18.06 8.11
C LEU A 93 -11.45 18.25 7.62
N GLU A 94 -12.13 17.14 7.29
CA GLU A 94 -13.53 17.08 6.91
C GLU A 94 -14.26 15.98 7.68
N GLY A 95 -15.51 16.22 8.07
CA GLY A 95 -16.35 15.22 8.71
C GLY A 95 -15.77 14.63 10.01
N PHE A 96 -15.06 15.43 10.81
CA PHE A 96 -14.34 14.99 12.01
C PHE A 96 -15.21 14.16 12.97
N SER A 97 -16.47 14.54 13.19
CA SER A 97 -17.38 13.79 14.05
C SER A 97 -17.74 12.40 13.51
N GLY A 98 -17.72 12.21 12.19
CA GLY A 98 -18.01 10.93 11.56
C GLY A 98 -16.84 9.98 11.52
N ILE A 99 -15.59 10.51 11.55
CA ILE A 99 -14.41 9.66 11.40
C ILE A 99 -14.21 8.72 12.58
N GLY A 100 -14.51 9.18 13.80
CA GLY A 100 -14.46 8.37 15.00
C GLY A 100 -15.40 7.15 14.93
N TRP A 101 -16.61 7.34 14.40
CA TRP A 101 -17.55 6.24 14.21
C TRP A 101 -17.10 5.25 13.14
N ARG A 102 -16.49 5.72 12.05
CA ARG A 102 -15.90 4.84 11.01
C ARG A 102 -14.75 4.03 11.57
N TYR A 103 -13.89 4.65 12.37
CA TYR A 103 -12.79 3.96 13.03
C TYR A 103 -13.29 2.94 14.06
N LEU A 104 -14.26 3.33 14.89
CA LEU A 104 -14.90 2.44 15.85
C LEU A 104 -15.54 1.24 15.16
N ALA A 105 -16.24 1.46 14.05
CA ALA A 105 -16.84 0.42 13.24
C ALA A 105 -15.77 -0.57 12.71
N ALA A 106 -14.65 -0.07 12.19
CA ALA A 106 -13.55 -0.91 11.75
C ALA A 106 -12.96 -1.72 12.91
N MET A 107 -12.75 -1.10 14.08
CA MET A 107 -12.27 -1.81 15.27
C MET A 107 -13.22 -2.93 15.70
N GLN A 108 -14.51 -2.66 15.79
CA GLN A 108 -15.50 -3.64 16.23
C GLN A 108 -15.65 -4.80 15.24
N HIS A 109 -15.74 -4.47 13.96
CA HIS A 109 -15.91 -5.47 12.91
C HIS A 109 -14.72 -6.42 12.78
N HIS A 110 -13.50 -5.88 12.84
CA HIS A 110 -12.26 -6.64 12.69
C HIS A 110 -11.69 -7.13 14.04
N ASN A 111 -12.41 -6.94 15.15
CA ASN A 111 -11.97 -7.30 16.51
C ASN A 111 -10.59 -6.72 16.87
N LEU A 112 -10.42 -5.42 16.62
CA LEU A 112 -9.19 -4.67 16.87
C LEU A 112 -9.31 -3.88 18.18
N HIS A 113 -8.19 -3.67 18.87
CA HIS A 113 -8.22 -3.11 20.23
C HIS A 113 -7.33 -1.89 20.42
N THR A 114 -6.35 -1.66 19.56
CA THR A 114 -5.42 -0.54 19.67
C THR A 114 -6.03 0.74 19.12
N PRO A 115 -6.26 1.77 19.94
CA PRO A 115 -6.73 3.06 19.47
C PRO A 115 -5.62 3.80 18.72
N ILE A 116 -6.03 4.77 17.88
CA ILE A 116 -5.14 5.74 17.25
C ILE A 116 -5.40 7.14 17.77
N LEU A 117 -4.53 8.07 17.42
CA LEU A 117 -4.74 9.49 17.73
C LEU A 117 -5.42 10.21 16.57
N PHE A 118 -6.25 11.17 16.90
CA PHE A 118 -6.96 12.02 15.93
C PHE A 118 -6.55 13.47 16.09
N ASN A 119 -6.27 14.11 14.96
CA ASN A 119 -6.05 15.54 14.85
C ASN A 119 -7.10 16.15 13.93
N ARG A 120 -7.39 17.43 14.08
CA ARG A 120 -8.42 18.14 13.32
C ARG A 120 -7.91 19.38 12.59
N GLN A 121 -6.60 19.61 12.61
CA GLN A 121 -6.01 20.82 12.07
C GLN A 121 -4.59 20.57 11.55
N ILE A 122 -4.35 20.92 10.30
CA ILE A 122 -3.02 21.09 9.69
C ILE A 122 -3.17 21.97 8.46
N ASP A 123 -2.16 22.79 8.19
CA ASP A 123 -2.01 23.56 6.98
C ASP A 123 -0.58 23.37 6.42
N LEU A 124 -0.48 22.60 5.35
CA LEU A 124 0.79 22.26 4.72
C LEU A 124 1.42 23.43 3.94
N THR A 125 0.70 24.55 3.76
CA THR A 125 1.26 25.79 3.20
C THR A 125 1.99 26.63 4.24
N ARG A 126 1.85 26.28 5.51
CA ARG A 126 2.35 27.05 6.66
C ARG A 126 3.35 26.22 7.46
N PRO A 127 4.66 26.52 7.37
CA PRO A 127 5.71 25.78 8.09
C PRO A 127 5.43 25.68 9.61
N GLU A 128 4.86 26.74 10.22
CA GLU A 128 4.56 26.76 11.64
C GLU A 128 3.50 25.72 12.05
N SER A 129 2.51 25.48 11.17
CA SER A 129 1.50 24.44 11.37
C SER A 129 2.11 23.04 11.36
N VAL A 130 3.10 22.82 10.50
CA VAL A 130 3.87 21.57 10.42
C VAL A 130 4.78 21.43 11.64
N ASP A 131 5.43 22.52 12.10
CA ASP A 131 6.24 22.53 13.31
C ASP A 131 5.44 22.14 14.55
N ASP A 132 4.20 22.61 14.64
CA ASP A 132 3.30 22.24 15.74
C ASP A 132 3.03 20.74 15.77
N ILE A 133 2.75 20.14 14.62
CA ILE A 133 2.58 18.68 14.52
C ILE A 133 3.90 17.98 14.87
N CYS A 134 5.03 18.41 14.30
CA CYS A 134 6.34 17.81 14.57
C CYS A 134 6.70 17.78 16.06
N ARG A 135 6.33 18.82 16.82
CA ARG A 135 6.54 18.86 18.28
C ARG A 135 5.64 17.87 19.04
N ASN A 136 4.40 17.74 18.62
CA ASN A 136 3.42 16.89 19.31
C ASN A 136 3.65 15.39 19.00
N VAL A 137 4.07 15.04 17.80
CA VAL A 137 4.27 13.64 17.41
C VAL A 137 5.46 12.98 18.11
N GLU A 138 6.39 13.75 18.66
CA GLU A 138 7.50 13.22 19.48
C GLU A 138 7.03 12.44 20.72
N GLN A 139 5.80 12.67 21.16
CA GLN A 139 5.20 12.00 22.31
C GLN A 139 4.43 10.73 21.93
N ILE A 140 4.38 10.38 20.64
CA ILE A 140 3.67 9.21 20.14
C ILE A 140 4.68 8.11 19.85
N ASP A 141 4.63 7.05 20.67
CA ASP A 141 5.52 5.92 20.49
C ASP A 141 5.34 5.24 19.14
N ASN A 142 6.46 4.95 18.48
CA ASN A 142 6.51 4.21 17.22
C ASN A 142 5.54 4.74 16.14
N LEU A 143 5.33 6.07 16.09
CA LEU A 143 4.48 6.67 15.04
C LEU A 143 5.15 6.49 13.67
N LYS A 144 4.47 5.78 12.76
CA LYS A 144 4.95 5.52 11.40
C LYS A 144 3.95 5.90 10.32
N LEU A 145 2.73 6.29 10.68
CA LEU A 145 1.73 6.70 9.70
C LEU A 145 1.00 7.97 10.16
N ILE A 146 1.03 8.98 9.30
CA ILE A 146 0.15 10.15 9.40
C ILE A 146 -0.80 10.12 8.19
N ILE A 147 -2.10 10.08 8.44
CA ILE A 147 -3.13 10.20 7.39
C ILE A 147 -3.70 11.62 7.42
N ILE A 148 -3.76 12.31 6.28
CA ILE A 148 -4.36 13.64 6.15
C ILE A 148 -5.58 13.54 5.22
N ASP A 149 -6.77 13.68 5.78
CA ASP A 149 -8.06 13.55 5.10
C ASP A 149 -8.89 14.84 5.25
N THR A 150 -8.93 15.72 4.26
CA THR A 150 -8.46 15.58 2.90
C THR A 150 -7.30 16.53 2.57
N PHE A 151 -6.49 16.14 1.57
CA PHE A 151 -5.40 16.95 1.05
C PHE A 151 -5.88 18.35 0.62
N SER A 152 -7.03 18.44 -0.02
CA SER A 152 -7.57 19.71 -0.50
C SER A 152 -7.83 20.73 0.64
N LYS A 153 -8.09 20.28 1.87
CA LYS A 153 -8.28 21.11 3.05
C LYS A 153 -7.00 21.43 3.81
N SER A 154 -5.92 20.70 3.53
CA SER A 154 -4.64 20.92 4.20
C SER A 154 -3.73 21.93 3.52
N LYS A 155 -4.18 22.61 2.47
CA LYS A 155 -3.38 23.49 1.62
C LYS A 155 -4.07 24.84 1.34
N SER A 156 -4.37 25.59 2.37
CA SER A 156 -5.15 26.84 2.36
C SER A 156 -4.91 27.73 1.14
N GLY A 157 -5.82 27.69 0.16
CA GLY A 157 -5.82 28.59 -1.00
C GLY A 157 -4.82 28.25 -2.12
N ALA A 158 -3.92 27.27 -1.95
CA ALA A 158 -2.98 26.86 -2.97
C ALA A 158 -3.67 26.14 -4.13
N ASP A 159 -3.31 26.49 -5.38
CA ASP A 159 -3.87 25.88 -6.58
C ASP A 159 -3.20 24.54 -6.89
N GLU A 160 -3.98 23.47 -6.89
CA GLU A 160 -3.51 22.10 -7.19
C GLU A 160 -2.88 21.97 -8.59
N ASN A 161 -3.25 22.86 -9.53
CA ASN A 161 -2.72 22.84 -10.90
C ASN A 161 -1.42 23.65 -11.05
N SER A 162 -1.05 24.43 -10.04
CA SER A 162 0.17 25.21 -9.99
C SER A 162 1.30 24.41 -9.37
N ALA A 163 2.34 24.12 -10.14
CA ALA A 163 3.51 23.40 -9.63
C ALA A 163 4.21 24.20 -8.51
N SER A 164 4.30 25.54 -8.66
CA SER A 164 4.91 26.43 -7.67
C SER A 164 4.16 26.48 -6.34
N ASP A 165 2.83 26.29 -6.36
CA ASP A 165 2.02 26.24 -5.15
C ASP A 165 2.11 24.89 -4.46
N MET A 166 2.28 23.80 -5.24
CA MET A 166 2.30 22.43 -4.73
C MET A 166 3.68 22.01 -4.23
N GLU A 167 4.75 22.58 -4.77
CA GLU A 167 6.12 22.23 -4.34
C GLU A 167 6.34 22.44 -2.83
N PRO A 168 5.99 23.58 -2.20
CA PRO A 168 6.10 23.74 -0.76
C PRO A 168 5.21 22.76 0.04
N VAL A 169 4.01 22.44 -0.48
CA VAL A 169 3.08 21.52 0.19
C VAL A 169 3.66 20.09 0.22
N VAL A 170 4.26 19.66 -0.88
CA VAL A 170 4.95 18.36 -0.97
C VAL A 170 6.18 18.34 -0.06
N GLU A 171 6.98 19.41 -0.06
CA GLU A 171 8.14 19.55 0.82
C GLU A 171 7.75 19.43 2.30
N GLN A 172 6.71 20.14 2.74
CA GLN A 172 6.22 20.05 4.11
C GLN A 172 5.66 18.65 4.46
N SER A 173 5.08 17.95 3.49
CA SER A 173 4.65 16.56 3.67
C SER A 173 5.84 15.63 3.88
N TYR A 174 6.92 15.78 3.11
CA TYR A 174 8.17 15.04 3.33
C TYR A 174 8.82 15.38 4.66
N ARG A 175 8.81 16.65 5.06
CA ARG A 175 9.31 17.05 6.38
C ARG A 175 8.60 16.35 7.53
N LEU A 176 7.27 16.14 7.43
CA LEU A 176 6.52 15.32 8.40
C LEU A 176 6.95 13.85 8.33
N ALA A 177 7.08 13.30 7.12
CA ALA A 177 7.51 11.91 6.92
C ALA A 177 8.89 11.66 7.51
N ASP A 178 9.85 12.55 7.26
CA ASP A 178 11.20 12.47 7.82
C ASP A 178 11.21 12.58 9.35
N LYS A 179 10.37 13.49 9.90
CA LYS A 179 10.26 13.68 11.36
C LYS A 179 9.84 12.43 12.09
N ILE A 180 8.89 11.66 11.52
CA ILE A 180 8.41 10.41 12.12
C ILE A 180 9.20 9.18 11.62
N GLY A 181 10.11 9.35 10.65
CA GLY A 181 10.74 8.25 9.93
C GLY A 181 9.68 7.28 9.41
N GLY A 182 8.62 7.82 8.78
CA GLY A 182 7.41 7.08 8.42
C GLY A 182 6.69 7.64 7.20
N MET A 183 5.46 7.22 6.97
CA MET A 183 4.63 7.55 5.81
C MET A 183 3.63 8.66 6.14
N VAL A 184 3.52 9.64 5.23
CA VAL A 184 2.41 10.61 5.20
C VAL A 184 1.47 10.26 4.04
N LEU A 185 0.28 9.76 4.34
CA LEU A 185 -0.73 9.38 3.37
C LEU A 185 -1.76 10.48 3.20
N LEU A 186 -1.81 11.09 2.02
CA LEU A 186 -2.70 12.20 1.68
C LEU A 186 -3.94 11.66 0.96
N VAL A 187 -5.12 11.84 1.56
CA VAL A 187 -6.40 11.45 0.94
C VAL A 187 -6.84 12.55 -0.02
N HIS A 188 -6.97 12.21 -1.30
CA HIS A 188 -7.18 13.18 -2.37
C HIS A 188 -8.38 12.82 -3.27
N HIS A 189 -9.03 13.84 -3.83
CA HIS A 189 -10.11 13.68 -4.80
C HIS A 189 -9.56 13.67 -6.23
N LEU A 190 -10.05 12.73 -7.06
CA LEU A 190 -9.82 12.79 -8.50
C LEU A 190 -10.53 13.99 -9.12
N GLY A 191 -10.00 14.52 -10.22
CA GLY A 191 -10.66 15.52 -11.05
C GLY A 191 -12.01 15.03 -11.61
N LYS A 192 -12.81 15.95 -12.15
CA LYS A 192 -14.07 15.61 -12.83
C LYS A 192 -13.87 14.67 -14.03
N ASP A 193 -12.71 14.71 -14.64
CA ASP A 193 -12.31 13.82 -15.73
C ASP A 193 -11.38 12.73 -15.16
N GLU A 194 -11.97 11.61 -14.78
CA GLU A 194 -11.24 10.45 -14.21
C GLU A 194 -10.19 9.89 -15.17
N LYS A 195 -10.35 10.11 -16.49
CA LYS A 195 -9.38 9.65 -17.49
C LYS A 195 -8.07 10.44 -17.43
N LYS A 196 -8.10 11.66 -16.90
CA LYS A 196 -6.88 12.49 -16.68
C LYS A 196 -6.15 12.17 -15.38
N GLY A 197 -6.69 11.28 -14.53
CA GLY A 197 -6.08 10.91 -13.26
C GLY A 197 -6.39 11.87 -12.12
N MET A 198 -5.49 11.95 -11.12
CA MET A 198 -5.63 12.88 -9.99
C MET A 198 -5.62 14.33 -10.49
N ARG A 199 -6.38 15.20 -9.80
CA ARG A 199 -6.23 16.65 -9.96
C ARG A 199 -4.82 17.06 -9.57
N GLY A 200 -4.29 18.04 -10.27
CA GLY A 200 -2.99 18.63 -9.97
C GLY A 200 -1.99 18.46 -11.10
N SER A 201 -0.86 19.09 -10.93
CA SER A 201 0.23 19.03 -11.89
C SER A 201 0.81 17.61 -11.98
N SER A 202 1.32 17.21 -13.14
CA SER A 202 2.05 15.93 -13.29
C SER A 202 3.24 15.81 -12.34
N SER A 203 3.75 16.94 -11.83
CA SER A 203 4.81 17.01 -10.83
C SER A 203 4.38 16.46 -9.46
N LEU A 204 3.11 16.61 -9.05
CA LEU A 204 2.57 16.03 -7.84
C LEU A 204 2.69 14.49 -7.83
N HIS A 205 2.42 13.86 -8.98
CA HIS A 205 2.53 12.40 -9.10
C HIS A 205 3.98 11.91 -9.15
N ALA A 206 4.84 12.69 -9.80
CA ALA A 206 6.24 12.33 -9.92
C ALA A 206 6.97 12.43 -8.57
N GLY A 207 6.57 13.40 -7.73
CA GLY A 207 7.24 13.76 -6.49
C GLY A 207 6.89 12.90 -5.27
N VAL A 208 6.04 11.87 -5.36
CA VAL A 208 5.65 11.06 -4.20
C VAL A 208 6.06 9.59 -4.36
N ASP A 209 6.13 8.85 -3.26
CA ASP A 209 6.62 7.46 -3.22
C ASP A 209 5.51 6.44 -3.48
N ASN A 210 4.27 6.73 -3.06
CA ASN A 210 3.11 5.88 -3.30
C ASN A 210 1.96 6.62 -3.99
N VAL A 211 1.29 5.94 -4.92
CA VAL A 211 0.02 6.40 -5.52
C VAL A 211 -0.98 5.25 -5.55
N LEU A 212 -2.03 5.38 -4.76
CA LEU A 212 -3.12 4.44 -4.62
C LEU A 212 -4.40 5.05 -5.21
N LEU A 213 -5.02 4.38 -6.19
CA LEU A 213 -6.24 4.86 -6.85
C LEU A 213 -7.43 3.98 -6.52
N LEU A 214 -8.34 4.51 -5.68
CA LEU A 214 -9.55 3.81 -5.29
C LEU A 214 -10.69 4.06 -6.28
N LYS A 215 -11.29 2.99 -6.80
CA LYS A 215 -12.49 2.99 -7.63
C LYS A 215 -13.64 2.29 -6.91
N ARG A 216 -14.85 2.83 -7.10
CA ARG A 216 -16.10 2.26 -6.62
C ARG A 216 -17.04 2.12 -7.81
N PRO A 217 -17.04 0.97 -8.52
CA PRO A 217 -17.85 0.77 -9.72
C PRO A 217 -19.34 0.90 -9.43
N GLY A 218 -20.05 1.69 -10.24
CA GLY A 218 -21.50 1.79 -10.17
C GLY A 218 -22.10 2.22 -8.82
N MET A 219 -21.30 2.86 -7.95
CA MET A 219 -21.70 3.20 -6.56
C MET A 219 -22.14 1.99 -5.73
N GLY A 220 -21.74 0.78 -6.13
CA GLY A 220 -21.92 -0.46 -5.38
C GLY A 220 -21.09 -0.53 -4.10
N MET A 221 -21.02 -1.71 -3.50
CA MET A 221 -20.20 -1.95 -2.29
C MET A 221 -18.82 -2.50 -2.62
N ASP A 222 -18.59 -2.89 -3.86
CA ASP A 222 -17.28 -3.37 -4.32
C ASP A 222 -16.32 -2.20 -4.56
N LEU A 223 -15.10 -2.36 -4.11
CA LEU A 223 -14.04 -1.38 -4.24
C LEU A 223 -12.81 -2.03 -4.89
N SER A 224 -12.16 -1.29 -5.77
CA SER A 224 -10.92 -1.72 -6.40
C SER A 224 -9.84 -0.65 -6.18
N LEU A 225 -8.77 -1.01 -5.50
CA LEU A 225 -7.62 -0.16 -5.25
C LEU A 225 -6.51 -0.54 -6.24
N LEU A 226 -6.22 0.34 -7.19
CA LEU A 226 -5.04 0.21 -8.05
C LEU A 226 -3.83 0.74 -7.31
N VAL A 227 -2.87 -0.11 -7.06
CA VAL A 227 -1.52 0.29 -6.64
C VAL A 227 -0.80 0.78 -7.88
N LYS A 228 -0.85 2.10 -8.14
CA LYS A 228 -0.39 2.70 -9.39
C LYS A 228 1.11 3.01 -9.36
N LYS A 229 1.64 3.30 -8.19
CA LYS A 229 3.05 3.57 -7.96
C LYS A 229 3.43 3.13 -6.56
N VAL A 230 4.50 2.38 -6.47
CA VAL A 230 5.19 2.03 -5.22
C VAL A 230 6.67 2.21 -5.47
N LYS A 231 7.34 3.02 -4.66
CA LYS A 231 8.78 3.17 -4.74
C LYS A 231 9.44 1.86 -4.29
N ASP A 232 10.36 1.39 -5.09
CA ASP A 232 11.13 0.18 -4.85
C ASP A 232 10.29 -1.10 -4.67
N GLY A 233 9.08 -1.14 -5.26
CA GLY A 233 8.15 -2.27 -5.21
C GLY A 233 7.45 -2.54 -6.54
N GLU A 234 6.68 -3.63 -6.59
CA GLU A 234 5.82 -3.95 -7.74
C GLU A 234 4.62 -3.01 -7.77
N ASP A 235 4.26 -2.49 -8.94
CA ASP A 235 3.08 -1.64 -9.13
C ASP A 235 2.18 -2.15 -10.28
N GLY A 236 1.09 -1.44 -10.55
CA GLY A 236 0.17 -1.79 -11.65
C GLY A 236 -0.83 -2.90 -11.33
N PHE A 237 -0.94 -3.35 -10.10
CA PHE A 237 -1.91 -4.39 -9.68
C PHE A 237 -3.07 -3.81 -8.86
N TYR A 238 -4.13 -4.64 -8.69
CA TYR A 238 -5.32 -4.27 -7.93
C TYR A 238 -5.41 -5.04 -6.62
N VAL A 239 -5.89 -4.36 -5.57
CA VAL A 239 -6.38 -4.95 -4.32
C VAL A 239 -7.88 -4.69 -4.24
N HIS A 240 -8.68 -5.72 -3.94
CA HIS A 240 -10.13 -5.60 -3.91
C HIS A 240 -10.65 -5.59 -2.47
N PHE A 241 -11.69 -4.78 -2.27
CA PHE A 241 -12.37 -4.65 -0.99
C PHE A 241 -13.88 -4.66 -1.21
N ASN A 242 -14.61 -4.97 -0.15
CA ASN A 242 -16.05 -4.83 -0.09
C ASN A 242 -16.43 -3.94 1.09
N ALA A 243 -17.38 -3.04 0.89
CA ALA A 243 -17.96 -2.26 1.96
C ALA A 243 -19.25 -2.93 2.44
N LYS A 244 -19.44 -2.98 3.76
CA LYS A 244 -20.64 -3.57 4.37
C LYS A 244 -21.31 -2.57 5.30
N PRO A 245 -22.65 -2.45 5.28
CA PRO A 245 -23.36 -1.69 6.30
C PRO A 245 -23.31 -2.44 7.63
N ILE A 246 -23.02 -1.73 8.69
CA ILE A 246 -23.04 -2.24 10.07
C ILE A 246 -23.58 -1.18 11.03
N GLU A 247 -24.05 -1.61 12.18
CA GLU A 247 -24.28 -0.75 13.33
C GLU A 247 -23.04 -0.77 14.23
N ALA A 248 -22.47 0.41 14.50
CA ALA A 248 -21.40 0.56 15.47
C ALA A 248 -21.97 0.98 16.83
N ALA A 249 -21.53 0.35 17.91
CA ALA A 249 -21.97 0.64 19.26
C ALA A 249 -20.94 1.50 20.01
N HIS A 250 -21.36 2.64 20.57
CA HIS A 250 -20.50 3.45 21.41
C HIS A 250 -20.14 2.72 22.71
N PRO A 251 -18.85 2.51 23.04
CA PRO A 251 -18.43 1.63 24.13
C PRO A 251 -18.89 2.09 25.53
N ALA A 252 -19.07 3.40 25.72
CA ALA A 252 -19.47 3.93 27.01
C ALA A 252 -20.98 4.16 27.15
N THR A 253 -21.69 4.50 26.07
CA THR A 253 -23.12 4.89 26.13
C THR A 253 -24.06 3.84 25.57
N GLY A 254 -23.55 2.88 24.78
CA GLY A 254 -24.36 1.92 24.03
C GLY A 254 -25.10 2.52 22.83
N GLU A 255 -24.89 3.82 22.52
CA GLU A 255 -25.50 4.46 21.35
C GLU A 255 -25.11 3.70 20.08
N LEU A 256 -26.10 3.36 19.26
CA LEU A 256 -25.90 2.69 17.97
C LEU A 256 -25.91 3.69 16.82
N ARG A 257 -25.03 3.50 15.85
CA ARG A 257 -25.03 4.27 14.61
C ARG A 257 -24.79 3.38 13.41
N ASP A 258 -25.64 3.57 12.40
CA ASP A 258 -25.44 2.99 11.08
C ASP A 258 -24.22 3.62 10.41
N THR A 259 -23.36 2.77 9.89
CA THR A 259 -22.17 3.18 9.15
C THR A 259 -21.76 2.08 8.17
N LEU A 260 -20.62 2.26 7.53
CA LEU A 260 -20.01 1.22 6.69
C LEU A 260 -18.69 0.78 7.31
N VAL A 261 -18.33 -0.46 7.04
CA VAL A 261 -16.99 -1.00 7.25
C VAL A 261 -16.45 -1.51 5.93
N VAL A 262 -15.13 -1.45 5.77
CA VAL A 262 -14.42 -2.02 4.60
C VAL A 262 -13.66 -3.24 5.06
N GLU A 263 -13.75 -4.29 4.29
CA GLU A 263 -12.95 -5.50 4.45
C GLU A 263 -12.23 -5.85 3.15
N ALA A 264 -11.05 -6.44 3.25
CA ALA A 264 -10.36 -6.96 2.09
C ALA A 264 -11.12 -8.18 1.55
N VAL A 265 -11.33 -8.19 0.25
CA VAL A 265 -11.74 -9.42 -0.44
C VAL A 265 -10.47 -10.22 -0.65
N GLU A 266 -10.41 -11.42 -0.10
CA GLU A 266 -9.30 -12.33 -0.36
C GLU A 266 -9.15 -12.48 -1.87
N GLN A 267 -8.05 -11.91 -2.39
CA GLN A 267 -7.76 -12.06 -3.79
C GLN A 267 -7.36 -13.52 -4.02
N GLN A 268 -7.99 -14.13 -5.00
CA GLN A 268 -7.36 -15.25 -5.65
C GLN A 268 -5.99 -14.75 -6.13
N LEU A 269 -4.92 -15.31 -5.59
CA LEU A 269 -3.57 -15.02 -6.06
C LEU A 269 -3.57 -15.01 -7.60
N PRO A 270 -2.95 -14.03 -8.27
CA PRO A 270 -2.85 -14.04 -9.72
C PRO A 270 -2.41 -15.42 -10.20
N GLY A 271 -3.02 -15.91 -11.27
CA GLY A 271 -2.78 -17.26 -11.77
C GLY A 271 -1.32 -17.70 -11.77
N PRO A 272 -0.34 -16.84 -12.21
CA PRO A 272 1.08 -17.18 -12.16
C PRO A 272 1.62 -17.40 -10.74
N ARG A 273 1.27 -16.52 -9.79
CA ARG A 273 1.74 -16.63 -8.39
C ARG A 273 1.11 -17.84 -7.69
N ARG A 274 -0.17 -18.09 -7.94
CA ARG A 274 -0.88 -19.26 -7.42
C ARG A 274 -0.28 -20.56 -7.96
N LEU A 275 -0.03 -20.60 -9.26
CA LEU A 275 0.58 -21.76 -9.91
C LEU A 275 1.97 -22.05 -9.34
N ARG A 276 2.77 -21.01 -9.15
CA ARG A 276 4.09 -21.15 -8.54
C ARG A 276 4.02 -21.72 -7.14
N LEU A 277 3.16 -21.19 -6.26
CA LEU A 277 2.98 -21.69 -4.90
C LEU A 277 2.51 -23.16 -4.88
N ILE A 278 1.59 -23.53 -5.77
CA ILE A 278 1.12 -24.90 -5.91
C ILE A 278 2.26 -25.84 -6.30
N LEU A 279 3.06 -25.48 -7.30
CA LEU A 279 4.15 -26.30 -7.79
C LEU A 279 5.40 -26.28 -6.89
N GLU A 280 5.59 -25.25 -6.07
CA GLU A 280 6.59 -25.24 -4.99
C GLU A 280 6.22 -26.20 -3.86
N GLN A 281 4.92 -26.31 -3.55
CA GLN A 281 4.43 -27.19 -2.50
C GLN A 281 4.34 -28.65 -2.96
N GLU A 282 3.82 -28.88 -4.17
CA GLU A 282 3.73 -30.21 -4.79
C GLU A 282 4.15 -30.14 -6.28
N PRO A 283 5.38 -30.46 -6.60
CA PRO A 283 5.83 -30.58 -7.99
C PRO A 283 5.26 -31.83 -8.66
N GLY A 284 5.12 -31.80 -9.97
CA GLY A 284 4.68 -32.96 -10.73
C GLY A 284 3.18 -33.20 -10.75
N LEU A 285 2.39 -32.15 -10.65
CA LEU A 285 0.93 -32.20 -10.73
C LEU A 285 0.43 -32.11 -12.18
N THR A 286 -0.65 -32.83 -12.45
CA THR A 286 -1.45 -32.67 -13.68
C THR A 286 -2.31 -31.40 -13.60
N ARG A 287 -2.85 -30.94 -14.75
CA ARG A 287 -3.78 -29.79 -14.77
C ARG A 287 -4.99 -29.97 -13.83
N ALA A 288 -5.51 -31.19 -13.74
CA ALA A 288 -6.66 -31.48 -12.87
C ALA A 288 -6.28 -31.39 -11.39
N GLU A 289 -5.10 -31.87 -11.00
CA GLU A 289 -4.57 -31.80 -9.65
C GLU A 289 -4.21 -30.36 -9.26
N ILE A 290 -3.59 -29.58 -10.15
CA ILE A 290 -3.34 -28.13 -9.95
C ILE A 290 -4.66 -27.39 -9.66
N ARG A 291 -5.71 -27.72 -10.44
CA ARG A 291 -7.05 -27.14 -10.26
C ARG A 291 -7.62 -27.53 -8.90
N LYS A 292 -7.59 -28.80 -8.55
CA LYS A 292 -8.08 -29.32 -7.27
C LYS A 292 -7.33 -28.66 -6.11
N MET A 293 -6.02 -28.64 -6.16
CA MET A 293 -5.19 -28.07 -5.11
C MET A 293 -5.39 -26.55 -4.97
N SER A 294 -5.61 -25.84 -6.07
CA SER A 294 -6.00 -24.41 -6.02
C SER A 294 -7.33 -24.17 -5.30
N LEU A 295 -8.25 -25.13 -5.33
CA LEU A 295 -9.50 -25.09 -4.57
C LEU A 295 -9.27 -25.48 -3.09
N ASP A 296 -8.51 -26.54 -2.86
CA ASP A 296 -8.27 -27.09 -1.52
C ASP A 296 -7.40 -26.18 -0.64
N MET A 297 -6.52 -25.38 -1.24
CA MET A 297 -5.67 -24.41 -0.55
C MET A 297 -6.44 -23.18 -0.03
N SER A 298 -7.77 -23.17 -0.15
CA SER A 298 -8.66 -22.11 0.36
C SER A 298 -8.15 -20.69 0.07
N LEU A 299 -7.53 -20.52 -1.09
CA LEU A 299 -7.03 -19.22 -1.52
C LEU A 299 -8.19 -18.34 -1.98
N GLY A 300 -9.13 -18.09 -1.04
CA GLY A 300 -10.18 -17.09 -1.17
C GLY A 300 -11.23 -17.37 -2.25
N VAL A 301 -11.79 -18.57 -2.32
CA VAL A 301 -12.76 -18.94 -3.33
C VAL A 301 -14.15 -19.15 -2.74
N ASN A 302 -15.07 -18.26 -3.05
CA ASN A 302 -16.48 -18.68 -3.16
C ASN A 302 -16.57 -19.63 -4.35
N SER A 303 -17.03 -20.84 -4.13
CA SER A 303 -17.06 -21.97 -5.06
C SER A 303 -17.68 -21.71 -6.43
N ASP A 304 -18.39 -20.59 -6.60
CA ASP A 304 -19.21 -20.30 -7.77
C ASP A 304 -18.57 -19.34 -8.79
N ASN A 305 -17.42 -18.72 -8.49
CA ASN A 305 -16.81 -17.71 -9.35
C ASN A 305 -15.29 -17.84 -9.59
N VAL A 306 -14.74 -19.04 -9.47
CA VAL A 306 -13.33 -19.27 -9.87
C VAL A 306 -13.25 -19.25 -11.38
N SER A 307 -12.79 -18.15 -11.93
CA SER A 307 -12.36 -18.14 -13.32
C SER A 307 -11.09 -18.97 -13.43
N ASP A 308 -11.28 -20.27 -13.67
CA ASP A 308 -10.27 -21.25 -14.03
C ASP A 308 -9.35 -20.75 -15.19
N ALA A 309 -9.86 -19.78 -15.94
CA ALA A 309 -9.20 -19.20 -17.08
C ALA A 309 -7.87 -18.53 -16.74
N SER A 310 -7.77 -17.82 -15.61
CA SER A 310 -6.54 -17.11 -15.24
C SER A 310 -5.43 -18.09 -14.81
N LEU A 311 -5.78 -19.13 -14.06
CA LEU A 311 -4.85 -20.18 -13.65
C LEU A 311 -4.38 -21.00 -14.87
N MET A 312 -5.30 -21.34 -15.76
CA MET A 312 -4.98 -22.09 -16.98
C MET A 312 -4.21 -21.25 -18.01
N GLN A 313 -4.45 -19.95 -18.05
CA GLN A 313 -3.61 -19.02 -18.82
C GLN A 313 -2.19 -18.92 -18.24
N ALA A 314 -2.06 -18.92 -16.91
CA ALA A 314 -0.76 -18.93 -16.26
C ALA A 314 0.03 -20.19 -16.56
N VAL A 315 -0.61 -21.38 -16.54
CA VAL A 315 0.01 -22.64 -16.97
C VAL A 315 0.49 -22.54 -18.42
N THR A 316 -0.33 -21.97 -19.30
CA THR A 316 0.00 -21.85 -20.73
C THR A 316 1.13 -20.83 -20.97
N ARG A 317 1.11 -19.68 -20.28
CA ARG A 317 2.17 -18.67 -20.38
C ARG A 317 3.47 -19.13 -19.76
N GLY A 318 3.42 -19.72 -18.55
CA GLY A 318 4.60 -20.23 -17.86
C GLY A 318 5.30 -21.32 -18.66
N PHE A 319 4.54 -22.12 -19.41
CA PHE A 319 5.09 -23.08 -20.37
C PHE A 319 5.76 -22.40 -21.57
N ALA A 320 5.14 -21.34 -22.13
CA ALA A 320 5.69 -20.57 -23.24
C ALA A 320 6.93 -19.74 -22.85
N GLU A 321 7.05 -19.33 -21.57
CA GLU A 321 8.19 -18.59 -21.02
C GLU A 321 9.30 -19.49 -20.47
N GLU A 322 9.21 -20.82 -20.68
CA GLU A 322 10.14 -21.83 -20.17
C GLU A 322 10.30 -21.87 -18.63
N LYS A 323 9.39 -21.21 -17.91
CA LYS A 323 9.36 -21.21 -16.44
C LYS A 323 8.68 -22.44 -15.84
N ILE A 324 7.97 -23.20 -16.66
CA ILE A 324 7.26 -24.42 -16.31
C ILE A 324 7.61 -25.50 -17.34
N ILE A 325 7.96 -26.67 -16.84
CA ILE A 325 8.27 -27.84 -17.63
C ILE A 325 7.09 -28.82 -17.54
N LYS A 326 6.80 -29.49 -18.63
CA LYS A 326 5.82 -30.59 -18.69
C LYS A 326 6.51 -31.86 -19.11
N ASP A 327 6.36 -32.94 -18.32
CA ASP A 327 6.90 -34.25 -18.65
C ASP A 327 6.03 -34.99 -19.69
N GLN A 328 6.50 -36.18 -20.09
CA GLN A 328 5.81 -37.04 -21.06
C GLN A 328 4.46 -37.57 -20.53
N GLN A 329 4.26 -37.56 -19.21
CA GLN A 329 3.04 -38.02 -18.53
C GLN A 329 2.04 -36.89 -18.32
N GLY A 330 2.35 -35.65 -18.76
CA GLY A 330 1.48 -34.50 -18.68
C GLY A 330 1.53 -33.79 -17.34
N ARG A 331 2.54 -34.01 -16.52
CA ARG A 331 2.75 -33.39 -15.19
C ARG A 331 3.60 -32.14 -15.34
N TYR A 332 3.31 -31.15 -14.50
CA TYR A 332 3.94 -29.82 -14.55
C TYR A 332 4.90 -29.63 -13.36
N PHE A 333 6.03 -29.02 -13.64
CA PHE A 333 7.08 -28.68 -12.68
C PHE A 333 7.51 -27.24 -12.93
N LEU A 334 8.01 -26.58 -11.88
CA LEU A 334 8.79 -25.35 -12.10
C LEU A 334 10.07 -25.76 -12.84
N ALA A 335 10.44 -25.00 -13.85
CA ALA A 335 11.78 -25.09 -14.39
C ALA A 335 12.74 -24.75 -13.25
N ASP A 336 13.68 -25.64 -12.97
CA ASP A 336 14.73 -25.35 -11.99
C ASP A 336 15.37 -24.01 -12.40
N GLY A 337 15.05 -22.97 -11.67
CA GLY A 337 15.73 -21.69 -11.81
C GLY A 337 17.17 -21.96 -11.39
N GLY A 338 18.02 -22.17 -12.36
CA GLY A 338 19.41 -21.88 -12.13
C GLY A 338 19.44 -20.42 -11.67
N ASP A 339 19.85 -20.21 -10.42
CA ASP A 339 20.12 -18.91 -9.84
C ASP A 339 20.88 -18.05 -10.86
N GLU A 340 20.17 -17.14 -11.55
CA GLU A 340 20.76 -15.99 -12.23
C GLU A 340 20.48 -14.71 -11.42
#